data_54ac39356fe7484e6d6982c8ec5e2ffa
#
_entry.id   54ac39356fe7484e6d6982c8ec5e2ffa
#
_cell.length_a   1.000
_cell.length_b   1.000
_cell.length_c   1.000
_cell.angle_alpha   90.00
_cell.angle_beta   90.00
_cell.angle_gamma   90.00
#
_symmetry.space_group_name_H-M   'P 1'
#
loop_
_entity.id
_entity.type
_entity.pdbx_description
1 polymer ?
#
loop_
_entity_poly.entity_id
_entity_poly.type
_entity_poly.pdbx_seq_one_letter_code
_entity_poly.pdbx_strand_id
1 'polypeptide(L)'
;MPSEGIEESLGLVGWAFQDEGVGGLLKVRVEDFRVEEVSRVPALDSKGRFTVARVTLTNWETNRFLNRLARECGISRNRIFASGLKDKRAVTTQILVIDANSKKVEAVDIPDSDVEVLGRTHQKVGMSDHDGNRFTITLRGCCHIDGSPMDGKEALLRVNRIREGLAKSLGADVFPNWIGPQRFGANRPVTPLVGMAVVTDDYESAVNIYLGNEGTRSTEETSTFRQSWRESKDASACLEVIPSHLGFEREMLNHLVNKPDDWLGSFKTLPNSLQLLMVHSLQSLAFNHTLSNRIAEGLSLVEPEIGDIVAPTKGNGRIDVSKMAIVSKNNLE
;
A
#
# COMPACT_ATOMS: atom_id res chain seq x y z
N MET A 1 5.83 -4.88 -18.68
CA MET A 1 5.02 -5.88 -17.96
C MET A 1 5.88 -6.45 -16.85
N PRO A 2 5.36 -6.70 -15.63
CA PRO A 2 6.06 -7.58 -14.70
C PRO A 2 6.25 -8.91 -15.43
N SER A 3 7.37 -9.61 -15.21
CA SER A 3 7.57 -10.94 -15.77
C SER A 3 6.46 -11.85 -15.25
N GLU A 4 5.82 -12.62 -16.11
CA GLU A 4 4.73 -13.54 -15.79
C GLU A 4 4.99 -14.38 -14.52
N GLY A 5 6.24 -14.73 -14.21
CA GLY A 5 6.59 -15.49 -13.02
C GLY A 5 6.49 -14.75 -11.68
N ILE A 6 6.56 -13.41 -11.64
CA ILE A 6 6.45 -12.67 -10.36
C ILE A 6 4.99 -12.57 -9.92
N GLU A 7 4.09 -12.25 -10.83
CA GLU A 7 2.65 -12.12 -10.49
C GLU A 7 2.11 -13.47 -9.98
N GLU A 8 2.46 -14.56 -10.63
CA GLU A 8 2.09 -15.90 -10.21
C GLU A 8 2.62 -16.23 -8.81
N SER A 9 3.89 -15.90 -8.53
CA SER A 9 4.50 -16.10 -7.20
C SER A 9 3.83 -15.25 -6.08
N LEU A 10 3.07 -14.23 -6.46
CA LEU A 10 2.30 -13.37 -5.55
C LEU A 10 0.83 -13.76 -5.45
N GLY A 11 0.45 -14.94 -5.98
CA GLY A 11 -0.91 -15.43 -5.97
C GLY A 11 -1.86 -14.70 -6.92
N LEU A 12 -1.31 -13.93 -7.88
CA LEU A 12 -2.06 -13.29 -8.96
C LEU A 12 -2.17 -14.29 -10.12
N VAL A 13 -3.02 -15.28 -9.96
CA VAL A 13 -3.13 -16.41 -10.89
C VAL A 13 -4.43 -16.30 -11.69
N GLY A 14 -4.30 -16.43 -13.03
CA GLY A 14 -5.45 -16.38 -13.93
C GLY A 14 -5.95 -14.98 -14.22
N TRP A 15 -7.05 -14.91 -14.97
CA TRP A 15 -7.69 -13.70 -15.43
C TRP A 15 -9.17 -13.74 -15.10
N ALA A 16 -9.70 -12.71 -14.46
CA ALA A 16 -11.14 -12.58 -14.27
C ALA A 16 -11.89 -12.29 -15.59
N PHE A 17 -11.21 -11.64 -16.51
CA PHE A 17 -11.63 -11.43 -17.89
C PHE A 17 -10.39 -11.26 -18.78
N GLN A 18 -10.32 -11.95 -19.90
CA GLN A 18 -9.18 -11.90 -20.80
C GLN A 18 -9.47 -10.98 -21.98
N ASP A 19 -8.75 -9.88 -22.05
CA ASP A 19 -8.73 -8.95 -23.19
C ASP A 19 -7.37 -8.23 -23.22
N GLU A 20 -7.05 -7.60 -24.34
CA GLU A 20 -5.90 -6.70 -24.44
C GLU A 20 -6.18 -5.41 -23.65
N GLY A 21 -5.24 -5.00 -22.80
CA GLY A 21 -5.29 -3.72 -22.11
C GLY A 21 -5.14 -2.52 -23.08
N VAL A 22 -5.17 -1.33 -22.52
CA VAL A 22 -4.96 -0.09 -23.28
C VAL A 22 -3.52 0.40 -23.24
N GLY A 23 -2.59 -0.37 -22.67
CA GLY A 23 -1.23 0.09 -22.44
C GLY A 23 -1.20 1.40 -21.64
N GLY A 24 -0.22 2.26 -21.94
CA GLY A 24 -0.13 3.60 -21.40
C GLY A 24 0.74 3.74 -20.15
N LEU A 25 1.01 4.98 -19.79
CA LEU A 25 1.88 5.38 -18.69
C LEU A 25 1.08 6.08 -17.60
N LEU A 26 1.31 5.67 -16.34
CA LEU A 26 0.77 6.30 -15.14
C LEU A 26 1.71 7.40 -14.63
N LYS A 27 1.11 8.46 -14.05
CA LYS A 27 1.85 9.51 -13.35
C LYS A 27 2.96 10.16 -14.20
N VAL A 28 2.73 10.37 -15.49
CA VAL A 28 3.68 11.07 -16.38
C VAL A 28 3.85 12.50 -15.90
N ARG A 29 2.74 13.16 -15.58
CA ARG A 29 2.68 14.45 -14.88
C ARG A 29 2.10 14.21 -13.48
N VAL A 30 2.34 15.14 -12.57
CA VAL A 30 1.80 15.04 -11.20
C VAL A 30 0.28 15.09 -11.22
N GLU A 31 -0.29 15.92 -12.08
CA GLU A 31 -1.73 16.13 -12.23
C GLU A 31 -2.47 14.93 -12.83
N ASP A 32 -1.75 14.00 -13.45
CA ASP A 32 -2.33 12.78 -14.03
C ASP A 32 -2.83 11.80 -12.96
N PHE A 33 -2.48 12.03 -11.70
CA PHE A 33 -2.87 11.19 -10.59
C PHE A 33 -3.43 12.05 -9.46
N ARG A 34 -4.76 12.11 -9.35
CA ARG A 34 -5.46 12.86 -8.31
C ARG A 34 -6.09 11.92 -7.32
N VAL A 35 -5.93 12.22 -6.04
CA VAL A 35 -6.50 11.44 -4.93
C VAL A 35 -7.25 12.39 -4.01
N GLU A 36 -8.55 12.23 -3.93
CA GLU A 36 -9.41 12.97 -3.00
C GLU A 36 -9.89 12.03 -1.91
N GLU A 37 -9.56 12.35 -0.67
CA GLU A 37 -10.06 11.60 0.47
C GLU A 37 -11.56 11.80 0.63
N VAL A 38 -12.31 10.70 0.63
CA VAL A 38 -13.74 10.71 0.97
C VAL A 38 -13.83 10.67 2.50
N SER A 39 -13.76 11.86 3.10
CA SER A 39 -13.74 12.03 4.55
C SER A 39 -15.09 12.53 5.06
N ARG A 40 -15.48 12.05 6.24
CA ARG A 40 -16.49 12.71 7.05
C ARG A 40 -15.81 13.87 7.75
N VAL A 41 -16.15 15.10 7.34
CA VAL A 41 -15.69 16.29 8.06
C VAL A 41 -16.24 16.18 9.48
N PRO A 42 -15.40 16.28 10.55
CA PRO A 42 -15.86 16.25 11.92
C PRO A 42 -16.91 17.34 12.18
N ALA A 43 -17.86 17.08 13.09
CA ALA A 43 -18.88 18.08 13.45
C ALA A 43 -18.19 19.39 13.86
N LEU A 44 -18.57 20.47 13.16
CA LEU A 44 -17.98 21.79 13.38
C LEU A 44 -18.66 22.49 14.55
N ASP A 45 -17.85 23.10 15.40
CA ASP A 45 -18.25 23.94 16.54
C ASP A 45 -17.28 25.11 16.67
N SER A 46 -17.78 26.33 16.64
CA SER A 46 -16.97 27.55 16.75
C SER A 46 -16.12 27.62 18.03
N LYS A 47 -16.54 26.92 19.10
CA LYS A 47 -15.82 26.78 20.37
C LYS A 47 -14.88 25.59 20.40
N GLY A 48 -14.82 24.82 19.31
CA GLY A 48 -13.97 23.64 19.18
C GLY A 48 -12.50 23.94 19.46
N ARG A 49 -11.80 22.99 20.04
CA ARG A 49 -10.35 23.10 20.35
C ARG A 49 -9.49 23.07 19.11
N PHE A 50 -9.83 22.23 18.15
CA PHE A 50 -9.01 21.94 16.98
C PHE A 50 -9.49 22.71 15.75
N THR A 51 -8.58 23.11 14.88
CA THR A 51 -8.90 23.64 13.55
C THR A 51 -9.03 22.48 12.58
N VAL A 52 -10.09 22.49 11.78
CA VAL A 52 -10.29 21.54 10.66
C VAL A 52 -9.91 22.25 9.38
N ALA A 53 -9.02 21.65 8.60
CA ALA A 53 -8.61 22.17 7.32
C ALA A 53 -8.70 21.09 6.23
N ARG A 54 -9.16 21.49 5.04
CA ARG A 54 -8.98 20.75 3.80
C ARG A 54 -7.64 21.15 3.22
N VAL A 55 -6.80 20.17 2.92
CA VAL A 55 -5.46 20.43 2.41
C VAL A 55 -5.27 19.72 1.09
N THR A 56 -4.91 20.50 0.06
CA THR A 56 -4.53 19.97 -1.25
C THR A 56 -3.03 20.13 -1.45
N LEU A 57 -2.37 19.05 -1.81
CA LEU A 57 -0.92 18.95 -1.96
C LEU A 57 -0.56 18.53 -3.37
N THR A 58 0.42 19.20 -3.99
CA THR A 58 0.97 18.84 -5.29
C THR A 58 2.39 18.35 -5.12
N ASN A 59 2.65 17.07 -5.43
CA ASN A 59 3.98 16.44 -5.36
C ASN A 59 4.65 16.45 -3.96
N TRP A 60 3.87 16.44 -2.90
CA TRP A 60 4.35 16.39 -1.52
C TRP A 60 4.32 14.97 -0.94
N GLU A 61 5.37 14.61 -0.20
CA GLU A 61 5.32 13.48 0.74
C GLU A 61 4.57 13.94 2.00
N THR A 62 3.55 13.20 2.40
CA THR A 62 2.61 13.62 3.45
C THR A 62 3.30 13.97 4.76
N ASN A 63 4.19 13.13 5.30
CA ASN A 63 4.85 13.42 6.59
C ASN A 63 5.78 14.63 6.50
N ARG A 64 6.45 14.82 5.36
CA ARG A 64 7.30 15.99 5.14
C ARG A 64 6.48 17.29 5.14
N PHE A 65 5.31 17.26 4.48
CA PHE A 65 4.38 18.38 4.52
C PHE A 65 3.88 18.66 5.95
N LEU A 66 3.42 17.63 6.68
CA LEU A 66 2.91 17.76 8.04
C LEU A 66 3.97 18.31 9.01
N ASN A 67 5.24 17.93 8.83
CA ASN A 67 6.36 18.51 9.58
C ASN A 67 6.59 19.99 9.24
N ARG A 68 6.44 20.37 7.98
CA ARG A 68 6.54 21.78 7.54
C ARG A 68 5.38 22.59 8.10
N LEU A 69 4.15 22.12 7.97
CA LEU A 69 2.94 22.74 8.52
C LEU A 69 3.05 22.97 10.04
N ALA A 70 3.57 21.98 10.76
CA ALA A 70 3.77 22.08 12.21
C ALA A 70 4.72 23.25 12.57
N ARG A 71 5.83 23.40 11.82
CA ARG A 71 6.78 24.51 12.01
C ARG A 71 6.14 25.85 11.73
N GLU A 72 5.41 25.99 10.60
CA GLU A 72 4.73 27.24 10.24
C GLU A 72 3.68 27.65 11.30
N CYS A 73 2.94 26.69 11.84
CA CYS A 73 1.98 26.92 12.91
C CYS A 73 2.63 27.12 14.29
N GLY A 74 3.94 26.88 14.46
CA GLY A 74 4.63 26.93 15.75
C GLY A 74 4.15 25.85 16.74
N ILE A 75 3.87 24.64 16.26
CA ILE A 75 3.41 23.48 17.06
C ILE A 75 4.26 22.24 16.81
N SER A 76 4.14 21.23 17.68
CA SER A 76 4.77 19.95 17.42
C SER A 76 3.98 19.13 16.40
N ARG A 77 4.67 18.24 15.64
CA ARG A 77 4.04 17.35 14.65
C ARG A 77 2.90 16.51 15.22
N ASN A 78 3.00 16.09 16.48
CA ASN A 78 2.00 15.25 17.16
C ASN A 78 0.67 15.97 17.40
N ARG A 79 0.58 17.26 17.14
CA ARG A 79 -0.63 18.07 17.23
C ARG A 79 -1.38 18.19 15.90
N ILE A 80 -0.94 17.49 14.85
CA ILE A 80 -1.61 17.42 13.55
C ILE A 80 -2.06 15.98 13.33
N PHE A 81 -3.35 15.80 13.09
CA PHE A 81 -4.03 14.52 12.93
C PHE A 81 -4.50 14.37 11.50
N ALA A 82 -4.23 13.22 10.88
CA ALA A 82 -4.61 12.84 9.53
C ALA A 82 -5.15 11.40 9.53
N SER A 83 -6.04 11.09 8.63
CA SER A 83 -6.63 9.75 8.48
C SER A 83 -5.74 8.76 7.73
N GLY A 84 -4.69 9.23 7.06
CA GLY A 84 -3.74 8.38 6.33
C GLY A 84 -2.70 9.16 5.55
N LEU A 85 -1.74 8.43 4.99
CA LEU A 85 -0.74 8.95 4.07
C LEU A 85 -1.28 8.90 2.63
N LYS A 86 -0.82 9.82 1.79
CA LYS A 86 -1.18 9.92 0.38
C LYS A 86 0.07 9.81 -0.50
N ASP A 87 -0.13 9.47 -1.77
CA ASP A 87 0.92 9.37 -2.78
C ASP A 87 1.69 10.68 -2.94
N LYS A 88 3.04 10.60 -3.03
CA LYS A 88 3.87 11.77 -3.24
C LYS A 88 3.68 12.35 -4.64
N ARG A 89 3.88 11.53 -5.70
CA ARG A 89 3.76 11.98 -7.10
C ARG A 89 2.27 11.99 -7.51
N ALA A 90 1.54 12.97 -6.98
CA ALA A 90 0.10 13.13 -7.15
C ALA A 90 -0.34 14.55 -6.75
N VAL A 91 -1.56 14.91 -7.13
CA VAL A 91 -2.32 15.96 -6.47
C VAL A 91 -3.25 15.28 -5.46
N THR A 92 -3.09 15.58 -4.17
CA THR A 92 -3.83 14.87 -3.12
C THR A 92 -4.60 15.84 -2.24
N THR A 93 -5.86 15.53 -1.95
CA THR A 93 -6.71 16.33 -1.06
C THR A 93 -7.16 15.48 0.12
N GLN A 94 -6.99 15.98 1.34
CA GLN A 94 -7.39 15.30 2.58
C GLN A 94 -7.82 16.28 3.67
N ILE A 95 -8.49 15.77 4.70
CA ILE A 95 -8.86 16.53 5.89
C ILE A 95 -7.78 16.36 6.96
N LEU A 96 -7.33 17.50 7.49
CA LEU A 96 -6.45 17.55 8.66
C LEU A 96 -7.19 18.17 9.83
N VAL A 97 -6.95 17.65 11.05
CA VAL A 97 -7.37 18.25 12.30
C VAL A 97 -6.13 18.70 13.05
N ILE A 98 -6.08 20.00 13.37
CA ILE A 98 -4.85 20.68 13.82
C ILE A 98 -5.11 21.33 15.17
N ASP A 99 -4.34 20.98 16.19
CA ASP A 99 -4.40 21.62 17.51
C ASP A 99 -3.63 22.96 17.49
N ALA A 100 -4.18 23.91 16.74
CA ALA A 100 -3.68 25.27 16.58
C ALA A 100 -4.84 26.27 16.42
N ASN A 101 -4.54 27.56 16.52
CA ASN A 101 -5.49 28.63 16.25
C ASN A 101 -5.76 28.71 14.74
N SER A 102 -7.04 28.88 14.34
CA SER A 102 -7.46 28.97 12.94
C SER A 102 -6.69 30.04 12.15
N LYS A 103 -6.50 31.23 12.72
CA LYS A 103 -5.75 32.31 12.08
C LYS A 103 -4.29 31.93 11.74
N LYS A 104 -3.66 31.07 12.57
CA LYS A 104 -2.31 30.57 12.28
C LYS A 104 -2.31 29.57 11.11
N VAL A 105 -3.36 28.75 11.02
CA VAL A 105 -3.51 27.79 9.93
C VAL A 105 -3.86 28.49 8.62
N GLU A 106 -4.75 29.49 8.68
CA GLU A 106 -5.13 30.34 7.53
C GLU A 106 -3.94 31.15 6.96
N ALA A 107 -3.00 31.54 7.83
CA ALA A 107 -1.82 32.30 7.43
C ALA A 107 -0.68 31.45 6.85
N VAL A 108 -0.86 30.12 6.75
CA VAL A 108 0.17 29.20 6.20
C VAL A 108 0.29 29.41 4.71
N ASP A 109 1.53 29.70 4.26
CA ASP A 109 1.91 29.78 2.85
C ASP A 109 3.06 28.80 2.58
N ILE A 110 2.72 27.61 2.11
CA ILE A 110 3.68 26.57 1.75
C ILE A 110 3.54 26.33 0.24
N PRO A 111 4.60 26.44 -0.54
CA PRO A 111 4.56 26.20 -1.98
C PRO A 111 3.96 24.84 -2.32
N ASP A 112 3.26 24.78 -3.45
CA ASP A 112 2.61 23.56 -3.97
C ASP A 112 1.60 22.94 -2.99
N SER A 113 0.99 23.77 -2.12
CA SER A 113 -0.08 23.38 -1.23
C SER A 113 -1.17 24.45 -1.13
N ASP A 114 -2.39 24.01 -0.90
CA ASP A 114 -3.53 24.85 -0.56
C ASP A 114 -4.13 24.39 0.77
N VAL A 115 -4.37 25.32 1.69
CA VAL A 115 -4.86 25.04 3.05
C VAL A 115 -6.13 25.85 3.30
N GLU A 116 -7.27 25.23 3.11
CA GLU A 116 -8.60 25.81 3.36
C GLU A 116 -9.07 25.47 4.77
N VAL A 117 -9.24 26.47 5.65
CA VAL A 117 -9.81 26.26 6.97
C VAL A 117 -11.34 26.13 6.86
N LEU A 118 -11.88 24.98 7.26
CA LEU A 118 -13.31 24.68 7.24
C LEU A 118 -14.04 25.12 8.53
N GLY A 119 -13.32 25.22 9.65
CA GLY A 119 -13.89 25.59 10.93
C GLY A 119 -13.13 24.95 12.10
N ARG A 120 -13.83 24.79 13.21
CA ARG A 120 -13.27 24.20 14.44
C ARG A 120 -14.08 22.99 14.88
N THR A 121 -13.45 22.12 15.67
CA THR A 121 -14.08 20.90 16.20
C THR A 121 -13.50 20.51 17.56
N HIS A 122 -14.22 19.70 18.31
CA HIS A 122 -13.71 19.01 19.51
C HIS A 122 -13.16 17.62 19.22
N GLN A 123 -13.36 17.10 18.03
CA GLN A 123 -12.99 15.74 17.64
C GLN A 123 -11.62 15.71 16.95
N LYS A 124 -10.90 14.61 17.13
CA LYS A 124 -9.70 14.27 16.36
C LYS A 124 -10.06 13.27 15.29
N VAL A 125 -9.30 13.26 14.21
CA VAL A 125 -9.30 12.15 13.24
C VAL A 125 -8.13 11.22 13.52
N GLY A 126 -8.36 9.92 13.38
CA GLY A 126 -7.35 8.90 13.53
C GLY A 126 -7.06 8.19 12.21
N MET A 127 -6.08 7.29 12.22
CA MET A 127 -5.79 6.45 11.05
C MET A 127 -7.03 5.65 10.65
N SER A 128 -7.33 5.64 9.35
CA SER A 128 -8.50 4.99 8.76
C SER A 128 -9.87 5.60 9.12
N ASP A 129 -9.93 6.84 9.60
CA ASP A 129 -11.20 7.55 9.86
C ASP A 129 -11.77 8.22 8.59
N HIS A 130 -11.50 7.68 7.41
CA HIS A 130 -12.08 8.08 6.14
C HIS A 130 -12.87 6.92 5.51
N ASP A 131 -13.84 7.24 4.69
CA ASP A 131 -14.68 6.24 4.02
C ASP A 131 -13.99 5.62 2.79
N GLY A 132 -12.98 6.29 2.24
CA GLY A 132 -12.20 5.83 1.10
C GLY A 132 -11.42 6.95 0.42
N ASN A 133 -11.00 6.69 -0.80
CA ASN A 133 -10.35 7.67 -1.65
C ASN A 133 -10.97 7.64 -3.05
N ARG A 134 -11.23 8.80 -3.62
CA ARG A 134 -11.60 8.97 -5.02
C ARG A 134 -10.34 9.20 -5.84
N PHE A 135 -10.15 8.38 -6.87
CA PHE A 135 -9.03 8.52 -7.79
C PHE A 135 -9.51 9.09 -9.12
N THR A 136 -8.77 10.08 -9.64
CA THR A 136 -8.88 10.53 -11.04
C THR A 136 -7.52 10.32 -11.68
N ILE A 137 -7.45 9.39 -12.62
CA ILE A 137 -6.21 8.91 -13.21
C ILE A 137 -6.23 9.18 -14.71
N THR A 138 -5.20 9.87 -15.22
CA THR A 138 -4.99 10.08 -16.66
C THR A 138 -3.89 9.12 -17.12
N LEU A 139 -4.25 8.22 -18.02
CA LEU A 139 -3.29 7.40 -18.77
C LEU A 139 -2.81 8.18 -19.99
N ARG A 140 -1.49 8.16 -20.22
CA ARG A 140 -0.88 8.81 -21.40
C ARG A 140 -0.15 7.81 -22.27
N GLY A 141 -0.11 8.08 -23.58
CA GLY A 141 0.57 7.21 -24.52
C GLY A 141 -0.05 5.80 -24.54
N CYS A 142 -1.39 5.71 -24.57
CA CYS A 142 -2.06 4.43 -24.77
C CYS A 142 -1.60 3.78 -26.09
N CYS A 143 -1.42 2.46 -26.06
CA CYS A 143 -0.90 1.71 -27.20
C CYS A 143 -1.49 0.30 -27.25
N HIS A 144 -1.46 -0.29 -28.43
CA HIS A 144 -1.73 -1.70 -28.65
C HIS A 144 -0.60 -2.59 -28.12
N ILE A 145 -0.80 -3.90 -28.11
CA ILE A 145 0.20 -4.86 -27.63
C ILE A 145 1.46 -4.85 -28.48
N ASP A 146 1.36 -4.50 -29.76
CA ASP A 146 2.48 -4.36 -30.68
C ASP A 146 3.24 -3.02 -30.54
N GLY A 147 2.79 -2.15 -29.59
CA GLY A 147 3.36 -0.84 -29.35
C GLY A 147 2.86 0.27 -30.27
N SER A 148 1.98 -0.01 -31.23
CA SER A 148 1.38 1.04 -32.07
C SER A 148 0.48 1.97 -31.25
N PRO A 149 0.47 3.29 -31.55
CA PRO A 149 -0.31 4.26 -30.81
C PRO A 149 -1.81 3.98 -30.87
N MET A 150 -2.49 4.20 -29.74
CA MET A 150 -3.97 4.12 -29.61
C MET A 150 -4.51 5.51 -29.28
N ASP A 151 -5.53 5.96 -30.01
CA ASP A 151 -6.17 7.23 -29.71
C ASP A 151 -7.11 7.13 -28.48
N GLY A 152 -7.47 8.29 -27.92
CA GLY A 152 -8.28 8.33 -26.69
C GLY A 152 -9.70 7.79 -26.86
N LYS A 153 -10.29 7.82 -28.07
CA LYS A 153 -11.63 7.27 -28.32
C LYS A 153 -11.57 5.76 -28.36
N GLU A 154 -10.58 5.20 -29.05
CA GLU A 154 -10.34 3.78 -29.10
C GLU A 154 -10.01 3.21 -27.71
N ALA A 155 -9.12 3.89 -26.98
CA ALA A 155 -8.79 3.50 -25.60
C ALA A 155 -10.04 3.47 -24.71
N LEU A 156 -10.91 4.46 -24.79
CA LEU A 156 -12.16 4.51 -24.03
C LEU A 156 -13.12 3.37 -24.42
N LEU A 157 -13.28 3.10 -25.70
CA LEU A 157 -14.11 1.98 -26.18
C LEU A 157 -13.58 0.64 -25.65
N ARG A 158 -12.26 0.46 -25.66
CA ARG A 158 -11.61 -0.76 -25.13
C ARG A 158 -11.80 -0.90 -23.62
N VAL A 159 -11.61 0.17 -22.85
CA VAL A 159 -11.87 0.17 -21.40
C VAL A 159 -13.32 -0.21 -21.08
N ASN A 160 -14.28 0.37 -21.82
CA ASN A 160 -15.71 0.04 -21.63
C ASN A 160 -15.99 -1.43 -21.95
N ARG A 161 -15.43 -1.96 -23.03
CA ARG A 161 -15.55 -3.39 -23.40
C ARG A 161 -14.97 -4.29 -22.31
N ILE A 162 -13.79 -3.95 -21.76
CA ILE A 162 -13.17 -4.69 -20.67
C ILE A 162 -14.06 -4.67 -19.43
N ARG A 163 -14.61 -3.51 -19.05
CA ARG A 163 -15.52 -3.38 -17.90
C ARG A 163 -16.78 -4.20 -18.09
N GLU A 164 -17.43 -4.13 -19.25
CA GLU A 164 -18.63 -4.91 -19.58
C GLU A 164 -18.34 -6.41 -19.58
N GLY A 165 -17.21 -6.84 -20.18
CA GLY A 165 -16.76 -8.23 -20.18
C GLY A 165 -16.47 -8.74 -18.78
N LEU A 166 -15.79 -7.95 -17.96
CA LEU A 166 -15.51 -8.26 -16.56
C LEU A 166 -16.79 -8.41 -15.75
N ALA A 167 -17.72 -7.44 -15.87
CA ALA A 167 -19.01 -7.47 -15.18
C ALA A 167 -19.84 -8.72 -15.57
N LYS A 168 -19.81 -9.10 -16.85
CA LYS A 168 -20.47 -10.33 -17.33
C LYS A 168 -19.80 -11.59 -16.77
N SER A 169 -18.45 -11.63 -16.73
CA SER A 169 -17.70 -12.77 -16.22
C SER A 169 -17.92 -12.98 -14.72
N LEU A 170 -17.99 -11.91 -13.95
CA LEU A 170 -18.14 -11.96 -12.48
C LEU A 170 -19.59 -11.89 -12.01
N GLY A 171 -20.55 -11.70 -12.90
CA GLY A 171 -21.97 -11.57 -12.55
C GLY A 171 -22.35 -10.24 -11.89
N ALA A 172 -21.41 -9.29 -11.77
CA ALA A 172 -21.63 -7.98 -11.14
C ALA A 172 -20.63 -6.95 -11.66
N ASP A 173 -20.96 -5.65 -11.58
CA ASP A 173 -20.04 -4.53 -11.93
C ASP A 173 -19.01 -4.32 -10.81
N VAL A 174 -18.14 -5.29 -10.64
CA VAL A 174 -17.06 -5.34 -9.65
C VAL A 174 -15.75 -5.76 -10.31
N PHE A 175 -14.65 -5.66 -9.58
CA PHE A 175 -13.36 -6.19 -10.01
C PHE A 175 -12.69 -6.93 -8.84
N PRO A 176 -11.85 -7.93 -9.12
CA PRO A 176 -11.08 -8.60 -8.10
C PRO A 176 -10.05 -7.65 -7.48
N ASN A 177 -10.15 -7.42 -6.17
CA ASN A 177 -9.28 -6.48 -5.47
C ASN A 177 -8.00 -7.18 -4.97
N TRP A 178 -7.23 -7.77 -5.89
CA TRP A 178 -5.92 -8.33 -5.56
C TRP A 178 -4.98 -7.28 -4.96
N ILE A 179 -4.16 -7.72 -4.05
CA ILE A 179 -3.10 -6.90 -3.45
C ILE A 179 -1.90 -6.91 -4.41
N GLY A 180 -1.54 -5.73 -4.91
CA GLY A 180 -0.50 -5.57 -5.94
C GLY A 180 0.94 -5.77 -5.44
N PRO A 181 1.90 -5.90 -6.37
CA PRO A 181 3.32 -6.21 -6.08
C PRO A 181 4.01 -5.26 -5.11
N GLN A 182 3.56 -4.01 -4.98
CA GLN A 182 4.12 -3.04 -4.05
C GLN A 182 4.06 -3.52 -2.58
N ARG A 183 3.01 -4.27 -2.19
CA ARG A 183 2.87 -4.86 -0.85
C ARG A 183 3.97 -5.86 -0.54
N PHE A 184 4.49 -6.50 -1.55
CA PHE A 184 5.45 -7.59 -1.45
C PHE A 184 6.90 -7.16 -1.68
N GLY A 185 7.16 -5.85 -1.88
CA GLY A 185 8.49 -5.30 -2.14
C GLY A 185 8.76 -5.01 -3.62
N ALA A 186 7.71 -4.89 -4.45
CA ALA A 186 7.78 -4.52 -5.87
C ALA A 186 8.86 -5.27 -6.69
N ASN A 187 10.07 -4.71 -6.75
CA ASN A 187 11.19 -5.28 -7.51
C ASN A 187 11.85 -6.48 -6.82
N ARG A 188 11.56 -6.70 -5.53
CA ARG A 188 12.16 -7.76 -4.71
C ARG A 188 11.10 -8.34 -3.77
N PRO A 189 10.24 -9.23 -4.25
CA PRO A 189 9.08 -9.74 -3.52
C PRO A 189 9.46 -10.81 -2.48
N VAL A 190 10.36 -10.48 -1.54
CA VAL A 190 10.83 -11.39 -0.49
C VAL A 190 10.03 -11.28 0.82
N THR A 191 9.26 -10.20 1.00
CA THR A 191 8.58 -9.93 2.28
C THR A 191 7.63 -11.04 2.72
N PRO A 192 6.84 -11.72 1.84
CA PRO A 192 6.00 -12.82 2.27
C PRO A 192 6.81 -14.07 2.67
N LEU A 193 7.96 -14.31 2.03
CA LEU A 193 8.84 -15.43 2.38
C LEU A 193 9.48 -15.21 3.75
N VAL A 194 9.98 -14.00 4.01
CA VAL A 194 10.46 -13.60 5.34
C VAL A 194 9.33 -13.70 6.37
N GLY A 195 8.15 -13.23 6.02
CA GLY A 195 6.96 -13.32 6.88
C GLY A 195 6.60 -14.76 7.24
N MET A 196 6.71 -15.69 6.28
CA MET A 196 6.48 -17.12 6.53
C MET A 196 7.51 -17.68 7.55
N ALA A 197 8.79 -17.39 7.33
CA ALA A 197 9.84 -17.84 8.24
C ALA A 197 9.64 -17.26 9.67
N VAL A 198 9.23 -15.99 9.77
CA VAL A 198 8.96 -15.35 11.06
C VAL A 198 7.78 -16.00 11.81
N VAL A 199 6.68 -16.33 11.14
CA VAL A 199 5.51 -16.95 11.80
C VAL A 199 5.73 -18.41 12.18
N THR A 200 6.76 -19.04 11.63
CA THR A 200 7.22 -20.40 12.02
C THR A 200 8.42 -20.38 12.97
N ASP A 201 8.77 -19.22 13.54
CA ASP A 201 9.91 -18.99 14.41
C ASP A 201 11.28 -19.38 13.81
N ASP A 202 11.36 -19.50 12.48
CA ASP A 202 12.60 -19.75 11.73
C ASP A 202 13.31 -18.44 11.39
N TYR A 203 13.91 -17.80 12.38
CA TYR A 203 14.59 -16.51 12.21
C TYR A 203 15.89 -16.63 11.41
N GLU A 204 16.53 -17.78 11.41
CA GLU A 204 17.68 -18.03 10.53
C GLU A 204 17.29 -17.92 9.05
N SER A 205 16.27 -18.64 8.63
CA SER A 205 15.73 -18.53 7.27
C SER A 205 15.23 -17.11 6.97
N ALA A 206 14.57 -16.46 7.92
CA ALA A 206 14.07 -15.08 7.74
C ALA A 206 15.22 -14.11 7.40
N VAL A 207 16.32 -14.16 8.15
CA VAL A 207 17.50 -13.33 7.93
C VAL A 207 18.20 -13.71 6.63
N ASN A 208 18.37 -15.00 6.37
CA ASN A 208 19.00 -15.49 5.14
C ASN A 208 18.25 -15.06 3.87
N ILE A 209 16.92 -15.15 3.88
CA ILE A 209 16.06 -14.67 2.76
C ILE A 209 16.21 -13.15 2.62
N TYR A 210 16.15 -12.41 3.74
CA TYR A 210 16.22 -10.96 3.68
C TYR A 210 17.57 -10.46 3.19
N LEU A 211 18.68 -11.05 3.62
CA LEU A 211 20.02 -10.66 3.20
C LEU A 211 20.39 -11.19 1.80
N GLY A 212 19.98 -12.41 1.46
CA GLY A 212 20.52 -13.13 0.31
C GLY A 212 19.67 -13.11 -0.97
N ASN A 213 18.33 -12.98 -0.87
CA ASN A 213 17.50 -13.08 -2.08
C ASN A 213 17.62 -11.83 -2.94
N GLU A 214 17.72 -12.03 -4.24
CA GLU A 214 17.83 -10.95 -5.21
C GLU A 214 16.48 -10.38 -5.63
N GLY A 215 16.51 -9.18 -6.18
CA GLY A 215 15.39 -8.54 -6.84
C GLY A 215 15.54 -8.58 -8.37
N THR A 216 14.47 -8.29 -9.08
CA THR A 216 14.45 -8.25 -10.55
C THR A 216 15.24 -7.08 -11.15
N ARG A 217 15.56 -6.08 -10.36
CA ARG A 217 16.28 -4.86 -10.75
C ARG A 217 17.31 -4.49 -9.68
N SER A 218 18.21 -5.41 -9.36
CA SER A 218 19.35 -5.14 -8.47
C SER A 218 20.48 -4.45 -9.24
N THR A 219 21.21 -3.55 -8.59
CA THR A 219 22.50 -3.07 -9.10
C THR A 219 23.54 -4.17 -8.98
N GLU A 220 24.59 -4.11 -9.77
CA GLU A 220 25.69 -5.08 -9.72
C GLU A 220 26.28 -5.20 -8.31
N GLU A 221 26.53 -4.07 -7.64
CA GLU A 221 27.03 -4.03 -6.25
C GLU A 221 26.07 -4.74 -5.28
N THR A 222 24.77 -4.53 -5.43
CA THR A 222 23.76 -5.19 -4.58
C THR A 222 23.71 -6.69 -4.85
N SER A 223 23.81 -7.11 -6.11
CA SER A 223 23.83 -8.54 -6.48
C SER A 223 25.09 -9.21 -5.95
N THR A 224 26.26 -8.58 -6.07
CA THR A 224 27.52 -9.07 -5.52
C THR A 224 27.43 -9.27 -4.01
N PHE A 225 26.91 -8.28 -3.27
CA PHE A 225 26.69 -8.41 -1.82
C PHE A 225 25.78 -9.61 -1.49
N ARG A 226 24.63 -9.75 -2.18
CA ARG A 226 23.68 -10.82 -1.90
C ARG A 226 24.24 -12.20 -2.24
N GLN A 227 25.03 -12.30 -3.30
CA GLN A 227 25.75 -13.51 -3.65
C GLN A 227 26.78 -13.86 -2.58
N SER A 228 27.60 -12.90 -2.15
CA SER A 228 28.59 -13.10 -1.07
C SER A 228 27.92 -13.66 0.21
N TRP A 229 26.76 -13.12 0.59
CA TRP A 229 26.01 -13.64 1.73
C TRP A 229 25.53 -15.08 1.51
N ARG A 230 24.98 -15.40 0.34
CA ARG A 230 24.52 -16.77 0.05
C ARG A 230 25.63 -17.80 0.12
N GLU A 231 26.82 -17.43 -0.34
CA GLU A 231 27.97 -18.34 -0.43
C GLU A 231 28.71 -18.50 0.88
N SER A 232 28.94 -17.41 1.63
CA SER A 232 29.80 -17.42 2.79
C SER A 232 29.07 -17.46 4.14
N LYS A 233 27.89 -16.81 4.22
CA LYS A 233 27.22 -16.51 5.50
C LYS A 233 28.12 -15.74 6.50
N ASP A 234 29.20 -15.17 6.04
CA ASP A 234 30.13 -14.40 6.85
C ASP A 234 29.69 -12.93 6.92
N ALA A 235 29.16 -12.54 8.07
CA ALA A 235 28.68 -11.19 8.29
C ALA A 235 29.81 -10.15 8.21
N SER A 236 31.03 -10.49 8.65
CA SER A 236 32.18 -9.57 8.61
C SER A 236 32.63 -9.32 7.18
N ALA A 237 32.80 -10.38 6.39
CA ALA A 237 33.17 -10.25 4.98
C ALA A 237 32.08 -9.50 4.17
N CYS A 238 30.81 -9.75 4.46
CA CYS A 238 29.70 -9.06 3.79
C CYS A 238 29.63 -7.56 4.12
N LEU A 239 30.07 -7.13 5.31
CA LEU A 239 30.12 -5.71 5.70
C LEU A 239 31.13 -4.91 4.86
N GLU A 240 32.16 -5.56 4.33
CA GLU A 240 33.18 -4.91 3.46
C GLU A 240 32.61 -4.58 2.07
N VAL A 241 31.69 -5.40 1.59
CA VAL A 241 31.16 -5.29 0.19
C VAL A 241 29.73 -4.75 0.12
N ILE A 242 29.04 -4.55 1.26
CA ILE A 242 27.66 -4.08 1.25
C ILE A 242 27.55 -2.63 0.79
N PRO A 243 26.67 -2.29 -0.18
CA PRO A 243 26.42 -0.92 -0.60
C PRO A 243 25.91 -0.03 0.54
N SER A 244 26.30 1.26 0.52
CA SER A 244 25.95 2.22 1.58
C SER A 244 24.45 2.47 1.75
N HIS A 245 23.66 2.28 0.70
CA HIS A 245 22.21 2.49 0.73
C HIS A 245 21.43 1.34 1.39
N LEU A 246 22.06 0.18 1.63
CA LEU A 246 21.47 -0.98 2.31
C LEU A 246 21.65 -0.87 3.83
N GLY A 247 21.04 0.16 4.43
CA GLY A 247 21.20 0.45 5.86
C GLY A 247 20.63 -0.62 6.79
N PHE A 248 19.48 -1.18 6.45
CA PHE A 248 18.83 -2.23 7.27
C PHE A 248 19.63 -3.54 7.26
N GLU A 249 20.08 -3.96 6.08
CA GLU A 249 20.93 -5.13 5.92
C GLU A 249 22.26 -4.95 6.69
N ARG A 250 22.83 -3.75 6.68
CA ARG A 250 24.05 -3.42 7.42
C ARG A 250 23.85 -3.56 8.92
N GLU A 251 22.74 -3.08 9.48
CA GLU A 251 22.43 -3.23 10.91
C GLU A 251 22.26 -4.71 11.30
N MET A 252 21.61 -5.51 10.45
CA MET A 252 21.49 -6.95 10.67
C MET A 252 22.85 -7.65 10.71
N LEU A 253 23.75 -7.33 9.75
CA LEU A 253 25.11 -7.87 9.71
C LEU A 253 25.94 -7.43 10.91
N ASN A 254 25.89 -6.16 11.29
CA ASN A 254 26.57 -5.65 12.50
C ASN A 254 26.15 -6.41 13.77
N HIS A 255 24.86 -6.76 13.86
CA HIS A 255 24.38 -7.56 14.98
C HIS A 255 25.02 -8.95 14.98
N LEU A 256 25.04 -9.64 13.81
CA LEU A 256 25.59 -11.00 13.68
C LEU A 256 27.12 -11.03 13.89
N VAL A 257 27.86 -9.97 13.55
CA VAL A 257 29.30 -9.87 13.87
C VAL A 257 29.50 -9.85 15.38
N ASN A 258 28.67 -9.11 16.11
CA ASN A 258 28.80 -8.97 17.57
C ASN A 258 28.20 -10.17 18.33
N LYS A 259 27.20 -10.82 17.78
CA LYS A 259 26.48 -11.97 18.36
C LYS A 259 26.19 -12.98 17.25
N PRO A 260 27.17 -13.85 16.94
CA PRO A 260 26.96 -14.92 15.96
C PRO A 260 25.76 -15.80 16.37
N ASP A 261 24.98 -16.23 15.37
CA ASP A 261 23.80 -17.09 15.50
C ASP A 261 22.59 -16.48 16.25
N ASP A 262 22.67 -15.20 16.70
CA ASP A 262 21.52 -14.50 17.26
C ASP A 262 20.63 -13.94 16.12
N TRP A 263 20.00 -14.87 15.38
CA TRP A 263 19.14 -14.57 14.23
C TRP A 263 17.92 -13.73 14.62
N LEU A 264 17.30 -14.03 15.76
CA LEU A 264 16.20 -13.23 16.30
C LEU A 264 16.63 -11.80 16.62
N GLY A 265 17.78 -11.64 17.27
CA GLY A 265 18.35 -10.32 17.57
C GLY A 265 18.65 -9.55 16.30
N SER A 266 19.24 -10.20 15.28
CA SER A 266 19.51 -9.62 13.96
C SER A 266 18.22 -9.14 13.31
N PHE A 267 17.18 -9.97 13.24
CA PHE A 267 15.88 -9.59 12.69
C PHE A 267 15.24 -8.41 13.44
N LYS A 268 15.38 -8.37 14.76
CA LYS A 268 14.85 -7.28 15.62
C LYS A 268 15.57 -5.94 15.45
N THR A 269 16.70 -5.86 14.74
CA THR A 269 17.32 -4.58 14.37
C THR A 269 16.46 -3.80 13.37
N LEU A 270 15.63 -4.49 12.61
CA LEU A 270 14.69 -3.85 11.68
C LEU A 270 13.64 -3.03 12.44
N PRO A 271 13.20 -1.87 11.89
CA PRO A 271 12.07 -1.12 12.45
C PRO A 271 10.82 -2.00 12.63
N ASN A 272 10.09 -1.83 13.73
CA ASN A 272 8.86 -2.59 14.01
C ASN A 272 7.85 -2.54 12.85
N SER A 273 7.73 -1.39 12.17
CA SER A 273 6.84 -1.25 11.01
C SER A 273 7.25 -2.17 9.85
N LEU A 274 8.56 -2.38 9.65
CA LEU A 274 9.07 -3.28 8.62
C LEU A 274 8.89 -4.74 9.01
N GLN A 275 9.13 -5.10 10.27
CA GLN A 275 8.85 -6.44 10.80
C GLN A 275 7.37 -6.82 10.61
N LEU A 276 6.44 -5.92 10.98
CA LEU A 276 5.01 -6.11 10.78
C LEU A 276 4.62 -6.18 9.30
N LEU A 277 5.27 -5.39 8.43
CA LEU A 277 5.03 -5.45 6.99
C LEU A 277 5.28 -6.85 6.42
N MET A 278 6.30 -7.56 6.90
CA MET A 278 6.61 -8.92 6.44
C MET A 278 5.49 -9.90 6.79
N VAL A 279 5.01 -9.88 8.02
CA VAL A 279 3.88 -10.73 8.45
C VAL A 279 2.60 -10.36 7.69
N HIS A 280 2.31 -9.06 7.54
CA HIS A 280 1.14 -8.62 6.78
C HIS A 280 1.24 -8.95 5.29
N SER A 281 2.45 -9.02 4.72
CA SER A 281 2.63 -9.42 3.32
C SER A 281 2.31 -10.90 3.11
N LEU A 282 2.62 -11.77 4.08
CA LEU A 282 2.20 -13.16 4.05
C LEU A 282 0.68 -13.30 4.08
N GLN A 283 -0.01 -12.54 4.94
CA GLN A 283 -1.47 -12.50 4.94
C GLN A 283 -2.03 -12.02 3.59
N SER A 284 -1.38 -11.03 2.98
CA SER A 284 -1.73 -10.52 1.66
C SER A 284 -1.54 -11.56 0.56
N LEU A 285 -0.50 -12.39 0.64
CA LEU A 285 -0.26 -13.51 -0.26
C LEU A 285 -1.36 -14.57 -0.15
N ALA A 286 -1.70 -14.96 1.08
CA ALA A 286 -2.79 -15.90 1.32
C ALA A 286 -4.13 -15.37 0.78
N PHE A 287 -4.41 -14.07 0.97
CA PHE A 287 -5.59 -13.41 0.40
C PHE A 287 -5.60 -13.50 -1.13
N ASN A 288 -4.49 -13.19 -1.81
CA ASN A 288 -4.42 -13.25 -3.26
C ASN A 288 -4.69 -14.67 -3.78
N HIS A 289 -4.07 -15.69 -3.17
CA HIS A 289 -4.34 -17.09 -3.55
C HIS A 289 -5.80 -17.47 -3.33
N THR A 290 -6.39 -17.10 -2.21
CA THR A 290 -7.81 -17.36 -1.93
C THR A 290 -8.71 -16.72 -2.97
N LEU A 291 -8.44 -15.44 -3.32
CA LEU A 291 -9.23 -14.72 -4.33
C LEU A 291 -9.05 -15.33 -5.74
N SER A 292 -7.84 -15.72 -6.11
CA SER A 292 -7.56 -16.37 -7.39
C SER A 292 -8.24 -17.73 -7.50
N ASN A 293 -8.20 -18.54 -6.45
CA ASN A 293 -8.90 -19.83 -6.42
C ASN A 293 -10.41 -19.64 -6.52
N ARG A 294 -10.97 -18.65 -5.79
CA ARG A 294 -12.41 -18.34 -5.85
C ARG A 294 -12.85 -17.99 -7.29
N ILE A 295 -12.06 -17.22 -8.02
CA ILE A 295 -12.34 -16.90 -9.42
C ILE A 295 -12.19 -18.12 -10.32
N ALA A 296 -11.15 -18.93 -10.14
CA ALA A 296 -10.90 -20.13 -10.92
C ALA A 296 -12.02 -21.19 -10.76
N GLU A 297 -12.60 -21.26 -9.56
CA GLU A 297 -13.74 -22.15 -9.25
C GLU A 297 -15.09 -21.55 -9.68
N GLY A 298 -15.13 -20.34 -10.22
CA GLY A 298 -16.34 -19.66 -10.67
C GLY A 298 -17.29 -19.24 -9.53
N LEU A 299 -16.74 -19.09 -8.30
CA LEU A 299 -17.52 -18.67 -7.14
C LEU A 299 -17.80 -17.16 -7.16
N SER A 300 -18.94 -16.75 -6.62
CA SER A 300 -19.34 -15.34 -6.59
C SER A 300 -18.37 -14.47 -5.78
N LEU A 301 -18.07 -13.26 -6.28
CA LEU A 301 -17.30 -12.26 -5.52
C LEU A 301 -18.21 -11.34 -4.67
N VAL A 302 -19.51 -11.40 -4.83
CA VAL A 302 -20.48 -10.51 -4.17
C VAL A 302 -21.47 -11.25 -3.28
N GLU A 303 -21.75 -12.50 -3.58
CA GLU A 303 -22.62 -13.34 -2.77
C GLU A 303 -21.80 -14.35 -1.95
N PRO A 304 -22.20 -14.63 -0.71
CA PRO A 304 -21.51 -15.60 0.11
C PRO A 304 -21.79 -17.03 -0.38
N GLU A 305 -20.78 -17.89 -0.27
CA GLU A 305 -20.86 -19.32 -0.59
C GLU A 305 -20.75 -20.15 0.70
N ILE A 306 -21.28 -21.40 0.67
CA ILE A 306 -21.16 -22.31 1.81
C ILE A 306 -19.68 -22.53 2.15
N GLY A 307 -19.32 -22.26 3.42
CA GLY A 307 -17.95 -22.34 3.90
C GLY A 307 -17.27 -20.98 4.01
N ASP A 308 -17.82 -19.92 3.42
CA ASP A 308 -17.30 -18.57 3.60
C ASP A 308 -17.42 -18.10 5.05
N ILE A 309 -16.51 -17.24 5.47
CA ILE A 309 -16.59 -16.54 6.75
C ILE A 309 -17.15 -15.15 6.50
N VAL A 310 -18.31 -14.88 7.06
CA VAL A 310 -19.01 -13.59 6.94
C VAL A 310 -19.12 -12.90 8.29
N ALA A 311 -19.25 -11.59 8.27
CA ALA A 311 -19.51 -10.79 9.45
C ALA A 311 -20.37 -9.56 9.11
N PRO A 312 -21.29 -9.13 9.99
CA PRO A 312 -22.13 -7.97 9.75
C PRO A 312 -21.29 -6.68 9.73
N THR A 313 -21.79 -5.70 8.98
CA THR A 313 -21.20 -4.37 8.96
C THR A 313 -21.81 -3.52 10.07
N LYS A 314 -20.96 -2.87 10.89
CA LYS A 314 -21.38 -1.88 11.90
C LYS A 314 -21.94 -0.63 11.23
N GLY A 315 -22.71 0.17 11.96
CA GLY A 315 -23.28 1.42 11.46
C GLY A 315 -22.25 2.46 10.96
N ASN A 316 -20.97 2.29 11.29
CA ASN A 316 -19.85 3.09 10.79
C ASN A 316 -19.16 2.47 9.54
N GLY A 317 -19.74 1.45 8.92
CA GLY A 317 -19.20 0.77 7.73
C GLY A 317 -18.07 -0.24 8.02
N ARG A 318 -17.64 -0.41 9.28
CA ARG A 318 -16.60 -1.39 9.65
C ARG A 318 -17.21 -2.77 9.91
N ILE A 319 -16.47 -3.81 9.55
CA ILE A 319 -16.86 -5.20 9.82
C ILE A 319 -16.82 -5.49 11.33
N ASP A 320 -17.87 -6.14 11.85
CA ASP A 320 -17.92 -6.60 13.23
C ASP A 320 -17.32 -8.02 13.37
N VAL A 321 -16.00 -8.06 13.50
CA VAL A 321 -15.27 -9.34 13.63
C VAL A 321 -15.67 -10.18 14.85
N SER A 322 -16.35 -9.57 15.85
CA SER A 322 -16.86 -10.33 17.00
C SER A 322 -18.10 -11.18 16.68
N LYS A 323 -18.70 -10.95 15.52
CA LYS A 323 -19.91 -11.63 15.04
C LYS A 323 -19.63 -12.42 13.74
N MET A 324 -18.41 -12.90 13.56
CA MET A 324 -18.07 -13.76 12.43
C MET A 324 -18.84 -15.09 12.52
N ALA A 325 -19.32 -15.57 11.37
CA ALA A 325 -19.98 -16.85 11.24
C ALA A 325 -19.53 -17.56 9.95
N ILE A 326 -19.50 -18.87 9.98
CA ILE A 326 -19.30 -19.68 8.78
C ILE A 326 -20.66 -19.85 8.09
N VAL A 327 -20.67 -19.58 6.79
CA VAL A 327 -21.88 -19.79 5.97
C VAL A 327 -22.16 -21.28 5.84
N SER A 328 -23.40 -21.66 6.16
CA SER A 328 -23.92 -23.02 6.08
C SER A 328 -25.29 -23.00 5.41
N LYS A 329 -25.82 -24.17 5.07
CA LYS A 329 -27.18 -24.28 4.51
C LYS A 329 -28.28 -23.68 5.40
N ASN A 330 -28.00 -23.52 6.70
CA ASN A 330 -28.99 -23.03 7.67
C ASN A 330 -28.99 -21.52 7.86
N ASN A 331 -27.98 -20.82 7.37
CA ASN A 331 -27.82 -19.37 7.52
C ASN A 331 -27.44 -18.64 6.21
N LEU A 332 -27.67 -19.29 5.06
CA LEU A 332 -27.43 -18.71 3.73
C LEU A 332 -28.59 -17.75 3.31
N GLU A 333 -29.75 -17.81 3.99
CA GLU A 333 -30.87 -16.88 3.84
C GLU A 333 -30.69 -15.70 4.82
#